data_ccbeaf8339909816d99058cf9a758032
#
_entry.id   ccbeaf8339909816d99058cf9a758032
#
_cell.length_a   1.000
_cell.length_b   1.000
_cell.length_c   1.000
_cell.angle_alpha   90.00
_cell.angle_beta   90.00
_cell.angle_gamma   90.00
#
_symmetry.space_group_name_H-M   'P 1'
#
loop_
_entity.id
_entity.type
_entity.pdbx_description
1 polymer ?
#
loop_
_entity_poly.entity_id
_entity_poly.type
_entity_poly.pdbx_seq_one_letter_code
_entity_poly.pdbx_strand_id
1 'polypeptide(L)'
;MQDENRNPIDNRALQIGPSTILPPPKRVIVPDGLQIRQPLSLDDGIDRRGMLKCMAWVGTGLVWSVAGGVATSRVFGQAATVKPTFTFAQISDSHLGFSRDPNKDVAGTLKQTIARINALPEQPAFLLHTGDLTHSAKPSEFDAVAELLKEAKCGRVLYVPGEHDFDTDGNKEYLKRYGKETKGTGWYSFDHAGVHFIGLVNVATSKSGTGDGGLGLIGKEQMAWLDKDVARLTDSTPVVVFAHVPLWTVYEKWGWGTRDGEQVLSRLKRFGSLTVLNGHIHQTLQKVEGNVTFHTARSTAFPQSEPGKGTPGPMRGLAAEKLKSMLGLTEVSYVENQGSLAIVDSTID
;
A
#
# COMPACT_ATOMS: atom_id res chain seq x y z
N MET A 1 61.17 -0.16 -26.56
CA MET A 1 61.31 -0.54 -25.15
C MET A 1 59.84 -0.70 -24.74
N GLN A 2 59.24 -1.88 -24.89
CA GLN A 2 59.24 -3.05 -23.99
C GLN A 2 58.83 -2.58 -22.58
N ASP A 3 57.62 -2.92 -22.07
CA ASP A 3 57.38 -4.25 -21.54
C ASP A 3 55.87 -4.57 -21.44
N GLU A 4 55.59 -5.80 -21.80
CA GLU A 4 54.36 -6.52 -21.63
C GLU A 4 54.15 -6.94 -20.16
N ASN A 5 52.91 -6.94 -19.68
CA ASN A 5 52.51 -7.84 -18.60
C ASN A 5 51.05 -8.27 -18.77
N ARG A 6 50.84 -9.37 -19.48
CA ARG A 6 49.63 -10.14 -19.52
C ARG A 6 49.63 -11.16 -18.39
N ASN A 7 48.69 -11.10 -17.48
CA ASN A 7 48.41 -12.19 -16.55
C ASN A 7 47.43 -13.18 -17.17
N PRO A 8 47.67 -14.49 -17.12
CA PRO A 8 46.83 -15.50 -17.72
C PRO A 8 45.63 -15.83 -16.83
N ILE A 9 44.50 -16.05 -17.50
CA ILE A 9 43.21 -16.52 -16.95
C ILE A 9 43.38 -17.99 -16.52
N ASP A 10 43.21 -18.28 -15.23
CA ASP A 10 43.23 -19.64 -14.67
C ASP A 10 41.85 -20.31 -14.88
N ASN A 11 41.80 -21.20 -15.90
CA ASN A 11 40.66 -22.05 -16.18
C ASN A 11 40.70 -23.28 -15.27
N ARG A 12 40.21 -23.20 -14.04
CA ARG A 12 39.88 -24.41 -13.25
C ARG A 12 38.42 -24.76 -13.42
N ALA A 13 38.21 -25.82 -14.19
CA ALA A 13 36.93 -26.49 -14.28
C ALA A 13 36.46 -26.96 -12.89
N LEU A 14 35.28 -26.52 -12.48
CA LEU A 14 34.56 -27.03 -11.31
C LEU A 14 34.13 -28.48 -11.59
N GLN A 15 34.81 -29.43 -10.98
CA GLN A 15 34.35 -30.83 -10.93
C GLN A 15 33.14 -30.89 -10.00
N ILE A 16 31.99 -31.26 -10.58
CA ILE A 16 30.77 -31.57 -9.84
C ILE A 16 30.96 -32.95 -9.20
N GLY A 17 31.08 -32.99 -7.89
CA GLY A 17 31.13 -34.21 -7.08
C GLY A 17 29.76 -34.92 -7.08
N PRO A 18 29.72 -36.25 -6.77
CA PRO A 18 28.52 -37.03 -6.88
C PRO A 18 27.42 -36.59 -5.91
N SER A 19 26.20 -36.50 -6.42
CA SER A 19 24.96 -36.18 -5.71
C SER A 19 24.78 -37.08 -4.49
N THR A 20 24.76 -36.45 -3.30
CA THR A 20 24.45 -37.16 -2.07
C THR A 20 22.94 -37.37 -1.98
N ILE A 21 22.51 -38.62 -2.23
CA ILE A 21 21.13 -39.05 -2.05
C ILE A 21 20.82 -39.03 -0.54
N LEU A 22 19.92 -38.17 -0.11
CA LEU A 22 19.42 -38.13 1.25
C LEU A 22 18.65 -39.42 1.57
N PRO A 23 18.82 -40.03 2.76
CA PRO A 23 18.09 -41.22 3.15
C PRO A 23 16.59 -40.91 3.26
N PRO A 24 15.71 -41.90 2.99
CA PRO A 24 14.27 -41.72 3.10
C PRO A 24 13.86 -41.38 4.54
N PRO A 25 12.78 -40.61 4.73
CA PRO A 25 12.32 -40.22 6.06
C PRO A 25 11.92 -41.45 6.88
N LYS A 26 12.34 -41.47 8.16
CA LYS A 26 12.00 -42.54 9.12
C LYS A 26 10.48 -42.62 9.24
N ARG A 27 9.95 -43.87 9.14
CA ARG A 27 8.55 -44.19 9.43
C ARG A 27 8.17 -43.72 10.83
N VAL A 28 7.17 -42.87 10.90
CA VAL A 28 6.50 -42.51 12.15
C VAL A 28 5.63 -43.71 12.53
N ILE A 29 5.89 -44.35 13.68
CA ILE A 29 5.05 -45.38 14.23
C ILE A 29 3.84 -44.68 14.87
N VAL A 30 2.67 -44.87 14.25
CA VAL A 30 1.38 -44.40 14.81
C VAL A 30 0.86 -45.51 15.75
N PRO A 31 0.40 -45.20 16.98
CA PRO A 31 -0.18 -46.19 17.85
C PRO A 31 -1.46 -46.82 17.27
N ASP A 32 -1.62 -48.13 17.41
CA ASP A 32 -2.81 -48.86 16.99
C ASP A 32 -4.07 -48.28 17.64
N GLY A 33 -5.00 -47.84 16.79
CA GLY A 33 -6.31 -47.32 17.19
C GLY A 33 -6.90 -46.19 16.38
N LEU A 34 -6.12 -45.55 15.48
CA LEU A 34 -6.66 -44.52 14.62
C LEU A 34 -7.04 -45.12 13.25
N GLN A 35 -8.33 -45.36 13.04
CA GLN A 35 -8.83 -45.72 11.72
C GLN A 35 -8.66 -44.51 10.78
N ILE A 36 -7.64 -44.53 9.92
CA ILE A 36 -7.51 -43.59 8.79
C ILE A 36 -8.63 -43.97 7.82
N ARG A 37 -9.67 -43.15 7.77
CA ARG A 37 -10.65 -43.22 6.67
C ARG A 37 -9.92 -42.99 5.36
N GLN A 38 -10.32 -43.75 4.36
CA GLN A 38 -9.74 -43.75 3.00
C GLN A 38 -9.53 -42.32 2.44
N PRO A 39 -8.55 -42.13 1.52
CA PRO A 39 -8.32 -40.84 0.90
C PRO A 39 -9.61 -40.37 0.23
N LEU A 40 -10.00 -39.13 0.54
CA LEU A 40 -11.14 -38.44 -0.05
C LEU A 40 -11.03 -38.52 -1.57
N SER A 41 -12.00 -39.15 -2.21
CA SER A 41 -12.12 -39.12 -3.66
C SER A 41 -12.43 -37.67 -4.09
N LEU A 42 -11.86 -37.21 -5.19
CA LEU A 42 -12.12 -35.88 -5.77
C LEU A 42 -13.60 -35.70 -6.22
N ASP A 43 -14.44 -36.72 -6.00
CA ASP A 43 -15.86 -36.76 -6.35
C ASP A 43 -16.80 -36.59 -5.14
N ASP A 44 -16.24 -36.45 -3.92
CA ASP A 44 -17.04 -36.04 -2.77
C ASP A 44 -17.29 -34.52 -2.85
N GLY A 45 -18.20 -34.17 -3.76
CA GLY A 45 -18.59 -32.81 -4.03
C GLY A 45 -18.87 -32.04 -2.74
N ILE A 46 -17.87 -31.27 -2.26
CA ILE A 46 -18.13 -30.16 -1.39
C ILE A 46 -19.03 -29.24 -2.21
N ASP A 47 -20.34 -29.35 -1.99
CA ASP A 47 -21.27 -28.49 -2.68
C ASP A 47 -20.87 -27.03 -2.38
N ARG A 48 -21.18 -26.12 -3.29
CA ARG A 48 -20.86 -24.70 -3.12
C ARG A 48 -21.40 -24.14 -1.79
N ARG A 49 -22.45 -24.73 -1.22
CA ARG A 49 -23.02 -24.39 0.10
C ARG A 49 -22.17 -24.94 1.26
N GLY A 50 -21.59 -26.14 1.12
CA GLY A 50 -20.65 -26.70 2.10
C GLY A 50 -19.36 -25.90 2.17
N MET A 51 -18.82 -25.50 1.02
CA MET A 51 -17.65 -24.61 0.94
C MET A 51 -17.93 -23.23 1.57
N LEU A 52 -19.08 -22.63 1.31
CA LEU A 52 -19.50 -21.36 1.93
C LEU A 52 -19.69 -21.49 3.46
N LYS A 53 -20.18 -22.64 3.96
CA LYS A 53 -20.29 -22.89 5.41
C LYS A 53 -18.92 -23.06 6.07
N CYS A 54 -17.97 -23.71 5.41
CA CYS A 54 -16.59 -23.80 5.92
C CYS A 54 -15.91 -22.42 5.93
N MET A 55 -16.18 -21.57 4.93
CA MET A 55 -15.65 -20.19 4.89
C MET A 55 -16.28 -19.28 5.95
N ALA A 56 -17.54 -19.51 6.35
CA ALA A 56 -18.18 -18.79 7.45
C ALA A 56 -17.55 -19.07 8.83
N TRP A 57 -16.76 -20.15 8.96
CA TRP A 57 -16.08 -20.54 10.21
C TRP A 57 -14.69 -19.89 10.37
N VAL A 58 -14.11 -19.35 9.31
CA VAL A 58 -12.72 -18.84 9.29
C VAL A 58 -12.66 -17.30 9.27
N GLY A 59 -13.76 -16.60 9.57
CA GLY A 59 -13.76 -15.13 9.50
C GLY A 59 -13.56 -14.62 8.06
N THR A 60 -14.05 -13.46 7.78
CA THR A 60 -14.07 -12.77 6.48
C THR A 60 -13.05 -13.23 5.44
N GLY A 61 -13.48 -14.02 4.46
CA GLY A 61 -12.66 -14.39 3.30
C GLY A 61 -12.69 -13.28 2.26
N LEU A 62 -11.53 -12.82 1.82
CA LEU A 62 -11.39 -11.99 0.62
C LEU A 62 -11.48 -12.89 -0.62
N VAL A 63 -12.50 -12.70 -1.45
CA VAL A 63 -12.61 -13.34 -2.75
C VAL A 63 -12.21 -12.35 -3.84
N TRP A 64 -11.17 -12.71 -4.56
CA TRP A 64 -10.72 -11.98 -5.75
C TRP A 64 -11.53 -12.46 -6.96
N SER A 65 -12.15 -11.55 -7.68
CA SER A 65 -12.71 -11.83 -9.00
C SER A 65 -12.00 -11.01 -10.06
N VAL A 66 -11.57 -11.68 -11.13
CA VAL A 66 -11.01 -11.00 -12.30
C VAL A 66 -12.09 -10.98 -13.37
N ALA A 67 -12.65 -9.82 -13.64
CA ALA A 67 -13.57 -9.62 -14.76
C ALA A 67 -12.95 -8.57 -15.69
N GLY A 68 -12.72 -8.94 -16.96
CA GLY A 68 -12.19 -8.03 -17.96
C GLY A 68 -10.75 -7.58 -17.73
N GLY A 69 -9.90 -8.38 -17.01
CA GLY A 69 -8.51 -8.05 -16.73
C GLY A 69 -8.31 -7.13 -15.52
N VAL A 70 -9.36 -6.75 -14.83
CA VAL A 70 -9.30 -5.96 -13.61
C VAL A 70 -9.59 -6.86 -12.41
N ALA A 71 -8.65 -6.93 -11.47
CA ALA A 71 -8.86 -7.63 -10.21
C ALA A 71 -9.74 -6.76 -9.30
N THR A 72 -10.93 -7.25 -8.97
CA THR A 72 -11.78 -6.63 -7.96
C THR A 72 -11.86 -7.55 -6.75
N SER A 73 -11.62 -7.02 -5.56
CA SER A 73 -11.81 -7.74 -4.32
C SER A 73 -13.21 -7.46 -3.77
N ARG A 74 -13.93 -8.52 -3.41
CA ARG A 74 -15.17 -8.41 -2.64
C ARG A 74 -15.01 -9.19 -1.35
N VAL A 75 -15.36 -8.56 -0.24
CA VAL A 75 -15.47 -9.25 1.04
C VAL A 75 -16.73 -10.09 1.02
N PHE A 76 -16.59 -11.43 1.03
CA PHE A 76 -17.70 -12.35 1.25
C PHE A 76 -17.63 -12.88 2.68
N GLY A 77 -18.54 -12.46 3.50
CA GLY A 77 -18.75 -12.94 4.86
C GLY A 77 -20.00 -12.30 5.41
N GLN A 78 -20.45 -12.75 6.55
CA GLN A 78 -21.61 -12.21 7.28
C GLN A 78 -21.42 -10.73 7.72
N ALA A 79 -20.46 -10.01 7.13
CA ALA A 79 -20.18 -8.59 7.34
C ALA A 79 -21.36 -7.67 6.97
N ALA A 80 -22.38 -8.17 6.27
CA ALA A 80 -23.58 -7.40 5.94
C ALA A 80 -24.45 -7.03 7.17
N THR A 81 -24.14 -7.56 8.37
CA THR A 81 -24.92 -7.29 9.58
C THR A 81 -24.17 -6.56 10.68
N VAL A 82 -22.84 -6.44 10.57
CA VAL A 82 -22.04 -5.73 11.57
C VAL A 82 -21.72 -4.33 11.04
N LYS A 83 -22.35 -3.33 11.66
CA LYS A 83 -22.06 -1.93 11.34
C LYS A 83 -20.62 -1.61 11.71
N PRO A 84 -19.82 -1.00 10.79
CA PRO A 84 -18.49 -0.51 11.13
C PRO A 84 -18.54 0.45 12.33
N THR A 85 -17.54 0.39 13.18
CA THR A 85 -17.33 1.38 14.25
C THR A 85 -17.06 2.75 13.63
N PHE A 86 -16.26 2.77 12.56
CA PHE A 86 -16.09 3.92 11.66
C PHE A 86 -15.57 3.46 10.31
N THR A 87 -15.71 4.34 9.31
CA THR A 87 -15.09 4.23 7.99
C THR A 87 -14.22 5.45 7.74
N PHE A 88 -13.18 5.27 6.93
CA PHE A 88 -12.43 6.38 6.34
C PHE A 88 -12.13 6.07 4.88
N ALA A 89 -11.82 7.11 4.11
CA ALA A 89 -11.43 6.94 2.72
C ALA A 89 -9.93 7.24 2.55
N GLN A 90 -9.30 6.57 1.58
CA GLN A 90 -7.96 6.88 1.12
C GLN A 90 -8.01 7.25 -0.35
N ILE A 91 -7.32 8.34 -0.69
CA ILE A 91 -6.94 8.71 -2.07
C ILE A 91 -5.45 8.96 -2.12
N SER A 92 -4.89 8.97 -3.32
CA SER A 92 -3.46 9.17 -3.52
C SER A 92 -3.17 9.76 -4.89
N ASP A 93 -2.01 10.38 -5.03
CA ASP A 93 -1.40 10.70 -6.32
C ASP A 93 -2.33 11.56 -7.19
N SER A 94 -2.77 12.70 -6.66
CA SER A 94 -3.65 13.63 -7.37
C SER A 94 -2.93 14.47 -8.43
N HIS A 95 -1.62 14.67 -8.27
CA HIS A 95 -0.74 15.33 -9.22
C HIS A 95 -1.32 16.61 -9.84
N LEU A 96 -1.95 17.49 -9.05
CA LEU A 96 -2.46 18.76 -9.54
C LEU A 96 -1.34 19.54 -10.25
N GLY A 97 -1.60 19.99 -11.47
CA GLY A 97 -0.59 20.58 -12.35
C GLY A 97 -0.13 19.67 -13.49
N PHE A 98 -0.37 18.35 -13.41
CA PHE A 98 -0.17 17.47 -14.55
C PHE A 98 -1.26 17.70 -15.62
N SER A 99 -0.87 17.75 -16.92
CA SER A 99 -1.80 18.04 -18.02
C SER A 99 -1.39 17.41 -19.36
N ARG A 100 -0.89 16.16 -19.33
CA ARG A 100 -0.46 15.39 -20.52
C ARG A 100 -1.13 14.01 -20.53
N ASP A 101 -0.85 13.25 -21.59
CA ASP A 101 -1.29 11.86 -21.64
C ASP A 101 -0.76 11.06 -20.43
N PRO A 102 -1.60 10.20 -19.84
CA PRO A 102 -2.94 9.80 -20.31
C PRO A 102 -4.09 10.68 -19.79
N ASN A 103 -3.84 11.65 -18.91
CA ASN A 103 -4.86 12.51 -18.33
C ASN A 103 -4.51 14.01 -18.47
N LYS A 104 -5.29 14.72 -19.26
CA LYS A 104 -5.12 16.17 -19.46
C LYS A 104 -5.92 17.01 -18.46
N ASP A 105 -6.78 16.37 -17.65
CA ASP A 105 -7.67 17.02 -16.67
C ASP A 105 -7.67 16.25 -15.33
N VAL A 106 -6.55 16.31 -14.63
CA VAL A 106 -6.40 15.68 -13.29
C VAL A 106 -7.32 16.34 -12.23
N ALA A 107 -7.63 17.63 -12.42
CA ALA A 107 -8.59 18.32 -11.55
C ALA A 107 -10.00 17.75 -11.70
N GLY A 108 -10.41 17.47 -12.94
CA GLY A 108 -11.70 16.84 -13.25
C GLY A 108 -11.81 15.42 -12.71
N THR A 109 -10.74 14.61 -12.79
CA THR A 109 -10.75 13.26 -12.21
C THR A 109 -10.73 13.28 -10.69
N LEU A 110 -10.01 14.23 -10.05
CA LEU A 110 -10.09 14.41 -8.59
C LEU A 110 -11.51 14.82 -8.14
N LYS A 111 -12.17 15.73 -8.87
CA LYS A 111 -13.58 16.08 -8.59
C LYS A 111 -14.51 14.88 -8.67
N GLN A 112 -14.33 14.01 -9.66
CA GLN A 112 -15.12 12.78 -9.80
C GLN A 112 -14.85 11.83 -8.62
N THR A 113 -13.58 11.70 -8.19
CA THR A 113 -13.23 10.91 -6.99
C THR A 113 -13.92 11.47 -5.73
N ILE A 114 -13.91 12.79 -5.54
CA ILE A 114 -14.59 13.45 -4.42
C ILE A 114 -16.11 13.22 -4.50
N ALA A 115 -16.71 13.30 -5.69
CA ALA A 115 -18.11 13.02 -5.88
C ALA A 115 -18.47 11.56 -5.50
N ARG A 116 -17.59 10.59 -5.79
CA ARG A 116 -17.75 9.19 -5.36
C ARG A 116 -17.65 9.06 -3.84
N ILE A 117 -16.69 9.73 -3.19
CA ILE A 117 -16.58 9.79 -1.72
C ILE A 117 -17.89 10.36 -1.12
N ASN A 118 -18.41 11.44 -1.70
CA ASN A 118 -19.63 12.10 -1.24
C ASN A 118 -20.90 11.26 -1.45
N ALA A 119 -20.83 10.28 -2.33
CA ALA A 119 -21.92 9.34 -2.62
C ALA A 119 -21.82 8.03 -1.83
N LEU A 120 -20.81 7.85 -0.97
CA LEU A 120 -20.70 6.67 -0.12
C LEU A 120 -21.92 6.57 0.81
N PRO A 121 -22.42 5.35 1.06
CA PRO A 121 -23.59 5.14 1.95
C PRO A 121 -23.36 5.68 3.36
N GLU A 122 -22.14 5.57 3.87
CA GLU A 122 -21.73 6.19 5.13
C GLU A 122 -20.59 7.19 4.84
N GLN A 123 -20.73 8.41 5.36
CA GLN A 123 -19.70 9.43 5.15
C GLN A 123 -18.46 9.06 5.95
N PRO A 124 -17.25 9.11 5.34
CA PRO A 124 -16.02 8.78 6.04
C PRO A 124 -15.74 9.75 7.18
N ALA A 125 -15.27 9.21 8.31
CA ALA A 125 -14.85 10.01 9.47
C ALA A 125 -13.71 10.98 9.11
N PHE A 126 -12.86 10.57 8.17
CA PHE A 126 -11.79 11.39 7.60
C PHE A 126 -11.36 10.83 6.24
N LEU A 127 -10.63 11.64 5.50
CA LEU A 127 -9.98 11.29 4.23
C LEU A 127 -8.46 11.29 4.43
N LEU A 128 -7.77 10.20 4.07
CA LEU A 128 -6.31 10.15 3.97
C LEU A 128 -5.89 10.44 2.53
N HIS A 129 -4.98 11.39 2.34
CA HIS A 129 -4.28 11.60 1.08
C HIS A 129 -2.84 11.11 1.24
N THR A 130 -2.48 10.02 0.58
CA THR A 130 -1.19 9.36 0.76
C THR A 130 -0.08 9.86 -0.18
N GLY A 131 -0.08 11.18 -0.45
CA GLY A 131 1.03 11.87 -1.11
C GLY A 131 0.85 12.14 -2.59
N ASP A 132 1.79 12.89 -3.16
CA ASP A 132 1.75 13.42 -4.51
C ASP A 132 0.45 14.21 -4.79
N LEU A 133 0.20 15.18 -3.90
CA LEU A 133 -0.91 16.12 -4.04
C LEU A 133 -0.75 16.96 -5.29
N THR A 134 0.48 17.43 -5.50
CA THR A 134 0.90 18.32 -6.60
C THR A 134 1.78 17.57 -7.60
N HIS A 135 2.01 18.14 -8.77
CA HIS A 135 2.95 17.57 -9.72
C HIS A 135 4.34 18.22 -9.67
N SER A 136 4.43 19.45 -9.20
CA SER A 136 5.66 20.24 -9.25
C SER A 136 5.89 21.09 -7.99
N ALA A 137 5.18 20.81 -6.90
CA ALA A 137 5.23 21.52 -5.61
C ALA A 137 4.98 23.04 -5.72
N LYS A 138 4.25 23.50 -6.74
CA LYS A 138 3.95 24.93 -6.90
C LYS A 138 2.86 25.39 -5.93
N PRO A 139 2.94 26.62 -5.37
CA PRO A 139 1.89 27.17 -4.52
C PRO A 139 0.49 27.05 -5.13
N SER A 140 0.35 27.38 -6.42
CA SER A 140 -0.93 27.31 -7.13
C SER A 140 -1.49 25.89 -7.28
N GLU A 141 -0.63 24.87 -7.36
CA GLU A 141 -1.04 23.46 -7.40
C GLU A 141 -1.56 23.02 -6.02
N PHE A 142 -0.89 23.42 -4.94
CA PHE A 142 -1.37 23.20 -3.58
C PHE A 142 -2.70 23.92 -3.30
N ASP A 143 -2.84 25.17 -3.78
CA ASP A 143 -4.09 25.91 -3.61
C ASP A 143 -5.25 25.22 -4.35
N ALA A 144 -4.99 24.73 -5.57
CA ALA A 144 -5.99 24.02 -6.36
C ALA A 144 -6.44 22.71 -5.69
N VAL A 145 -5.51 21.88 -5.15
CA VAL A 145 -5.89 20.65 -4.44
C VAL A 145 -6.65 20.96 -3.17
N ALA A 146 -6.23 21.99 -2.42
CA ALA A 146 -6.90 22.39 -1.18
C ALA A 146 -8.35 22.84 -1.45
N GLU A 147 -8.59 23.63 -2.51
CA GLU A 147 -9.95 24.03 -2.88
C GLU A 147 -10.84 22.85 -3.26
N LEU A 148 -10.31 21.91 -4.06
CA LEU A 148 -11.07 20.72 -4.44
C LEU A 148 -11.41 19.84 -3.24
N LEU A 149 -10.46 19.59 -2.34
CA LEU A 149 -10.67 18.73 -1.18
C LEU A 149 -11.64 19.33 -0.14
N LYS A 150 -11.90 20.64 -0.14
CA LYS A 150 -12.97 21.25 0.67
C LYS A 150 -14.37 20.72 0.29
N GLU A 151 -14.56 20.24 -0.94
CA GLU A 151 -15.84 19.69 -1.40
C GLU A 151 -16.10 18.27 -0.86
N ALA A 152 -15.08 17.60 -0.28
CA ALA A 152 -15.23 16.26 0.27
C ALA A 152 -16.05 16.29 1.58
N LYS A 153 -17.13 15.49 1.60
CA LYS A 153 -17.98 15.33 2.79
C LYS A 153 -17.33 14.31 3.74
N CYS A 154 -16.36 14.77 4.51
CA CYS A 154 -15.66 14.00 5.53
C CYS A 154 -15.35 14.89 6.74
N GLY A 155 -15.03 14.29 7.90
CA GLY A 155 -14.76 15.06 9.12
C GLY A 155 -13.50 15.94 9.01
N ARG A 156 -12.45 15.42 8.38
CA ARG A 156 -11.18 16.12 8.11
C ARG A 156 -10.40 15.43 7.01
N VAL A 157 -9.45 16.14 6.40
CA VAL A 157 -8.48 15.57 5.47
C VAL A 157 -7.12 15.54 6.13
N LEU A 158 -6.44 14.41 6.04
CA LEU A 158 -5.13 14.13 6.62
C LEU A 158 -4.16 13.78 5.50
N TYR A 159 -2.91 14.20 5.61
CA TYR A 159 -1.96 14.15 4.51
C TYR A 159 -0.62 13.56 4.94
N VAL A 160 0.06 12.88 4.03
CA VAL A 160 1.51 12.75 4.02
C VAL A 160 2.00 13.23 2.66
N PRO A 161 3.21 13.81 2.54
CA PRO A 161 3.72 14.26 1.24
C PRO A 161 4.23 13.09 0.40
N GLY A 162 4.15 13.23 -0.93
CA GLY A 162 4.89 12.43 -1.89
C GLY A 162 6.13 13.18 -2.42
N GLU A 163 6.90 12.55 -3.32
CA GLU A 163 8.12 13.16 -3.88
C GLU A 163 7.84 14.37 -4.76
N HIS A 164 6.64 14.44 -5.35
CA HIS A 164 6.21 15.57 -6.16
C HIS A 164 5.77 16.78 -5.33
N ASP A 165 5.59 16.63 -4.01
CA ASP A 165 5.26 17.71 -3.08
C ASP A 165 6.49 18.40 -2.49
N PHE A 166 7.70 17.91 -2.83
CA PHE A 166 8.98 18.50 -2.48
C PHE A 166 9.53 19.30 -3.67
N ASP A 167 9.90 20.55 -3.43
CA ASP A 167 10.63 21.37 -4.39
C ASP A 167 12.15 21.35 -4.13
N THR A 168 12.91 22.23 -4.81
CA THR A 168 14.36 22.36 -4.62
C THR A 168 14.73 22.84 -3.22
N ASP A 169 13.84 23.53 -2.54
CA ASP A 169 14.01 24.05 -1.18
C ASP A 169 13.49 23.08 -0.10
N GLY A 170 13.15 21.85 -0.47
CA GLY A 170 12.53 20.85 0.40
C GLY A 170 10.99 20.91 0.35
N ASN A 171 10.33 20.64 1.47
CA ASN A 171 8.86 20.62 1.53
C ASN A 171 8.24 21.84 2.24
N LYS A 172 8.83 23.00 2.11
CA LYS A 172 8.40 24.22 2.83
C LYS A 172 6.96 24.60 2.50
N GLU A 173 6.57 24.57 1.22
CA GLU A 173 5.19 24.90 0.82
C GLU A 173 4.18 23.87 1.35
N TYR A 174 4.55 22.57 1.39
CA TYR A 174 3.75 21.55 2.02
C TYR A 174 3.59 21.80 3.52
N LEU A 175 4.70 22.00 4.25
CA LEU A 175 4.68 22.24 5.71
C LEU A 175 3.93 23.51 6.10
N LYS A 176 4.01 24.57 5.31
CA LYS A 176 3.25 25.81 5.51
C LYS A 176 1.73 25.56 5.57
N ARG A 177 1.23 24.61 4.77
CA ARG A 177 -0.20 24.30 4.65
C ARG A 177 -0.64 23.17 5.58
N TYR A 178 0.15 22.13 5.69
CA TYR A 178 -0.24 20.87 6.33
C TYR A 178 0.63 20.50 7.53
N GLY A 179 1.70 21.26 7.81
CA GLY A 179 2.69 20.95 8.85
C GLY A 179 2.34 21.35 10.28
N LYS A 180 1.21 22.01 10.53
CA LYS A 180 0.90 22.65 11.83
C LYS A 180 1.02 21.73 13.05
N GLU A 181 0.65 20.46 12.94
CA GLU A 181 0.65 19.49 14.04
C GLU A 181 1.62 18.34 13.80
N THR A 182 2.52 18.51 12.81
CA THR A 182 3.47 17.48 12.41
C THR A 182 4.85 17.68 13.04
N LYS A 183 5.72 16.70 12.88
CA LYS A 183 7.14 16.74 13.29
C LYS A 183 8.05 16.64 12.05
N GLY A 184 9.28 17.14 12.20
CA GLY A 184 10.29 17.05 11.15
C GLY A 184 9.79 17.50 9.78
N THR A 185 9.83 16.62 8.80
CA THR A 185 9.37 16.89 7.43
C THR A 185 7.88 16.58 7.20
N GLY A 186 7.11 16.39 8.28
CA GLY A 186 5.65 16.25 8.16
C GLY A 186 5.07 14.95 8.72
N TRP A 187 5.84 14.16 9.50
CA TRP A 187 5.30 12.96 10.14
C TRP A 187 4.52 13.27 11.43
N TYR A 188 3.56 12.43 11.76
CA TYR A 188 2.69 12.59 12.93
C TYR A 188 1.93 11.31 13.25
N SER A 189 1.25 11.30 14.39
CA SER A 189 0.31 10.24 14.76
C SER A 189 -0.95 10.83 15.39
N PHE A 190 -2.02 10.05 15.38
CA PHE A 190 -3.27 10.37 16.06
C PHE A 190 -4.04 9.09 16.38
N ASP A 191 -4.94 9.20 17.36
CA ASP A 191 -5.86 8.12 17.72
C ASP A 191 -7.26 8.43 17.20
N HIS A 192 -7.97 7.41 16.69
CA HIS A 192 -9.37 7.51 16.34
C HIS A 192 -10.09 6.19 16.63
N ALA A 193 -11.12 6.28 17.51
CA ALA A 193 -11.99 5.16 17.88
C ALA A 193 -11.23 3.86 18.23
N GLY A 194 -10.15 3.97 19.02
CA GLY A 194 -9.35 2.83 19.49
C GLY A 194 -8.28 2.33 18.52
N VAL A 195 -8.14 2.94 17.35
CA VAL A 195 -7.07 2.65 16.37
C VAL A 195 -6.02 3.75 16.43
N HIS A 196 -4.75 3.37 16.42
CA HIS A 196 -3.62 4.29 16.36
C HIS A 196 -3.15 4.46 14.92
N PHE A 197 -3.11 5.71 14.43
CA PHE A 197 -2.73 6.09 13.07
C PHE A 197 -1.36 6.76 13.07
N ILE A 198 -0.48 6.35 12.16
CA ILE A 198 0.89 6.85 12.05
C ILE A 198 1.16 7.29 10.60
N GLY A 199 1.27 8.59 10.38
CA GLY A 199 1.67 9.17 9.10
C GLY A 199 3.18 9.32 9.03
N LEU A 200 3.83 8.56 8.14
CA LEU A 200 5.29 8.59 7.92
C LEU A 200 5.64 9.34 6.65
N VAL A 201 6.77 10.04 6.67
CA VAL A 201 7.35 10.69 5.50
C VAL A 201 8.58 9.92 5.05
N ASN A 202 8.53 9.36 3.86
CA ASN A 202 9.61 8.53 3.32
C ASN A 202 10.14 9.00 1.95
N VAL A 203 9.89 10.27 1.58
CA VAL A 203 10.26 10.84 0.27
C VAL A 203 11.32 11.94 0.33
N ALA A 204 11.71 12.39 1.51
CA ALA A 204 12.57 13.57 1.71
C ALA A 204 13.95 13.52 1.01
N THR A 205 14.38 12.35 0.54
CA THR A 205 15.66 12.16 -0.14
C THR A 205 15.55 11.82 -1.62
N SER A 206 14.34 11.58 -2.13
CA SER A 206 14.14 11.02 -3.47
C SER A 206 14.54 11.96 -4.61
N LYS A 207 14.38 13.28 -4.44
CA LYS A 207 14.83 14.28 -5.44
C LYS A 207 16.31 14.59 -5.42
N SER A 208 17.06 14.19 -4.40
CA SER A 208 18.48 14.51 -4.28
C SER A 208 19.41 13.67 -5.17
N GLY A 209 18.88 12.94 -6.15
CA GLY A 209 19.69 12.29 -7.19
C GLY A 209 20.74 11.32 -6.61
N THR A 210 20.55 10.80 -5.42
CA THR A 210 21.40 9.74 -4.91
C THR A 210 21.20 8.54 -5.80
N GLY A 211 22.25 8.01 -6.39
CA GLY A 211 22.25 6.92 -7.36
C GLY A 211 21.71 5.56 -6.87
N ASP A 212 20.81 5.58 -5.93
CA ASP A 212 20.29 4.45 -5.17
C ASP A 212 18.91 3.95 -5.66
N GLY A 213 18.56 4.23 -6.91
CA GLY A 213 17.30 3.74 -7.50
C GLY A 213 16.03 4.49 -7.07
N GLY A 214 16.14 5.59 -6.31
CA GLY A 214 14.97 6.41 -5.92
C GLY A 214 14.11 5.81 -4.80
N LEU A 215 14.61 4.81 -4.08
CA LEU A 215 13.90 4.23 -2.93
C LEU A 215 13.64 5.27 -1.83
N GLY A 216 12.49 5.17 -1.19
CA GLY A 216 12.13 5.94 -0.02
C GLY A 216 13.06 5.69 1.17
N LEU A 217 13.07 6.63 2.11
CA LEU A 217 13.87 6.54 3.34
C LEU A 217 13.15 7.24 4.50
N ILE A 218 12.99 6.55 5.61
CA ILE A 218 12.44 7.09 6.86
C ILE A 218 13.51 7.87 7.64
N GLY A 219 14.67 7.27 7.81
CA GLY A 219 15.81 7.86 8.50
C GLY A 219 15.73 7.78 10.03
N LYS A 220 16.87 8.09 10.66
CA LYS A 220 17.07 7.84 12.09
C LYS A 220 16.19 8.70 13.00
N GLU A 221 15.95 9.95 12.64
CA GLU A 221 15.18 10.89 13.48
C GLU A 221 13.72 10.44 13.58
N GLN A 222 13.11 10.13 12.45
CA GLN A 222 11.73 9.65 12.40
C GLN A 222 11.58 8.27 13.05
N MET A 223 12.57 7.38 12.89
CA MET A 223 12.62 6.10 13.60
C MET A 223 12.64 6.28 15.13
N ALA A 224 13.48 7.20 15.63
CA ALA A 224 13.54 7.49 17.07
C ALA A 224 12.25 8.12 17.61
N TRP A 225 11.56 8.91 16.78
CA TRP A 225 10.23 9.41 17.11
C TRP A 225 9.21 8.28 17.16
N LEU A 226 9.20 7.39 16.14
CA LEU A 226 8.31 6.23 16.08
C LEU A 226 8.45 5.34 17.31
N ASP A 227 9.70 5.04 17.73
CA ASP A 227 9.97 4.24 18.93
C ASP A 227 9.29 4.84 20.18
N LYS A 228 9.33 6.16 20.33
CA LYS A 228 8.68 6.88 21.46
C LYS A 228 7.16 6.89 21.34
N ASP A 229 6.66 7.06 20.14
CA ASP A 229 5.24 7.16 19.84
C ASP A 229 4.51 5.86 20.20
N VAL A 230 5.04 4.73 19.76
CA VAL A 230 4.42 3.42 19.99
C VAL A 230 4.75 2.80 21.36
N ALA A 231 5.70 3.35 22.12
CA ALA A 231 6.17 2.75 23.38
C ALA A 231 5.08 2.54 24.43
N ARG A 232 4.06 3.39 24.44
CA ARG A 232 2.93 3.35 25.39
C ARG A 232 1.76 2.48 24.94
N LEU A 233 1.76 2.03 23.67
CA LEU A 233 0.66 1.25 23.12
C LEU A 233 0.78 -0.21 23.56
N THR A 234 -0.36 -0.86 23.78
CA THR A 234 -0.42 -2.29 24.02
C THR A 234 -0.37 -3.07 22.71
N ASP A 235 0.07 -4.32 22.74
CA ASP A 235 0.17 -5.18 21.56
C ASP A 235 -1.20 -5.47 20.91
N SER A 236 -2.30 -5.31 21.68
CA SER A 236 -3.67 -5.43 21.18
C SER A 236 -4.19 -4.17 20.47
N THR A 237 -3.46 -3.04 20.53
CA THR A 237 -3.85 -1.81 19.82
C THR A 237 -3.76 -2.01 18.32
N PRO A 238 -4.84 -1.86 17.53
CA PRO A 238 -4.76 -1.86 16.08
C PRO A 238 -3.98 -0.63 15.60
N VAL A 239 -3.04 -0.85 14.67
CA VAL A 239 -2.19 0.23 14.15
C VAL A 239 -2.39 0.35 12.64
N VAL A 240 -2.57 1.56 12.16
CA VAL A 240 -2.58 1.92 10.75
C VAL A 240 -1.40 2.83 10.46
N VAL A 241 -0.49 2.39 9.60
CA VAL A 241 0.61 3.22 9.08
C VAL A 241 0.24 3.68 7.68
N PHE A 242 0.42 4.95 7.39
CA PHE A 242 0.28 5.47 6.04
C PHE A 242 1.51 6.30 5.66
N ALA A 243 2.01 6.07 4.46
CA ALA A 243 3.16 6.73 3.87
C ALA A 243 3.00 6.75 2.36
N HIS A 244 3.73 7.61 1.66
CA HIS A 244 3.60 7.66 0.20
C HIS A 244 4.20 6.42 -0.47
N VAL A 245 5.50 6.22 -0.37
CA VAL A 245 6.19 5.07 -0.97
C VAL A 245 5.90 3.79 -0.18
N PRO A 246 5.66 2.62 -0.82
CA PRO A 246 5.49 1.35 -0.12
C PRO A 246 6.62 1.07 0.87
N LEU A 247 6.27 0.61 2.09
CA LEU A 247 7.28 0.23 3.10
C LEU A 247 8.02 -1.06 2.74
N TRP A 248 7.47 -1.89 1.87
CA TRP A 248 8.16 -3.05 1.31
C TRP A 248 8.65 -2.77 -0.12
N THR A 249 9.66 -3.46 -0.58
CA THR A 249 10.15 -3.31 -1.96
C THR A 249 9.22 -4.04 -2.93
N VAL A 250 8.47 -3.29 -3.71
CA VAL A 250 7.64 -3.79 -4.81
C VAL A 250 8.49 -3.98 -6.08
N TYR A 251 9.26 -2.96 -6.44
CA TYR A 251 10.16 -3.01 -7.58
C TYR A 251 11.29 -1.98 -7.46
N GLU A 252 12.45 -2.44 -7.03
CA GLU A 252 13.61 -1.59 -6.71
C GLU A 252 14.07 -0.70 -7.88
N LYS A 253 14.10 -1.27 -9.10
CA LYS A 253 14.55 -0.55 -10.31
C LYS A 253 13.75 0.71 -10.63
N TRP A 254 12.53 0.83 -10.11
CA TRP A 254 11.67 2.01 -10.29
C TRP A 254 11.50 2.81 -9.01
N GLY A 255 12.26 2.51 -7.96
CA GLY A 255 12.15 3.19 -6.68
C GLY A 255 10.90 2.80 -5.88
N TRP A 256 10.23 1.70 -6.23
CA TRP A 256 9.00 1.27 -5.58
C TRP A 256 9.29 0.48 -4.32
N GLY A 257 9.67 1.17 -3.29
CA GLY A 257 9.95 0.60 -1.97
C GLY A 257 10.69 1.57 -1.06
N THR A 258 10.76 1.26 0.22
CA THR A 258 11.45 2.05 1.24
C THR A 258 12.65 1.25 1.76
N ARG A 259 13.85 1.84 1.66
CA ARG A 259 15.14 1.18 1.97
C ARG A 259 15.20 0.64 3.41
N ASP A 260 14.73 1.42 4.35
CA ASP A 260 14.70 1.08 5.76
C ASP A 260 13.29 0.69 6.26
N GLY A 261 12.40 0.33 5.35
CA GLY A 261 11.02 -0.07 5.65
C GLY A 261 10.92 -1.29 6.57
N GLU A 262 11.84 -2.26 6.43
CA GLU A 262 11.90 -3.40 7.35
C GLU A 262 12.22 -2.99 8.79
N GLN A 263 12.98 -1.92 8.99
CA GLN A 263 13.26 -1.40 10.33
C GLN A 263 12.00 -0.79 10.95
N VAL A 264 11.13 -0.14 10.16
CA VAL A 264 9.80 0.31 10.60
C VAL A 264 8.95 -0.90 11.00
N LEU A 265 8.83 -1.87 10.10
CA LEU A 265 8.01 -3.06 10.32
C LEU A 265 8.47 -3.85 11.55
N SER A 266 9.77 -3.98 11.78
CA SER A 266 10.31 -4.69 12.95
C SER A 266 9.86 -4.08 14.29
N ARG A 267 9.66 -2.76 14.34
CA ARG A 267 9.15 -2.04 15.52
C ARG A 267 7.65 -2.26 15.74
N LEU A 268 6.93 -2.50 14.66
CA LEU A 268 5.46 -2.58 14.65
C LEU A 268 4.92 -4.02 14.62
N LYS A 269 5.75 -5.02 14.31
CA LYS A 269 5.32 -6.45 14.23
C LYS A 269 4.75 -7.02 15.53
N ARG A 270 4.97 -6.37 16.68
CA ARG A 270 4.39 -6.78 17.96
C ARG A 270 2.87 -6.54 18.05
N PHE A 271 2.33 -5.61 17.28
CA PHE A 271 0.90 -5.32 17.30
C PHE A 271 0.10 -6.43 16.61
N GLY A 272 -1.00 -6.88 17.22
CA GLY A 272 -1.82 -7.96 16.70
C GLY A 272 -2.49 -7.65 15.34
N SER A 273 -2.68 -6.37 15.01
CA SER A 273 -3.21 -5.90 13.74
C SER A 273 -2.43 -4.69 13.26
N LEU A 274 -1.78 -4.81 12.12
CA LEU A 274 -1.03 -3.74 11.45
C LEU A 274 -1.50 -3.61 10.01
N THR A 275 -1.98 -2.44 9.63
CA THR A 275 -2.33 -2.11 8.25
C THR A 275 -1.40 -1.02 7.73
N VAL A 276 -0.82 -1.21 6.55
CA VAL A 276 0.08 -0.26 5.89
C VAL A 276 -0.55 0.19 4.59
N LEU A 277 -0.83 1.50 4.48
CA LEU A 277 -1.48 2.14 3.33
C LEU A 277 -0.48 3.02 2.59
N ASN A 278 -0.38 2.85 1.29
CA ASN A 278 0.57 3.59 0.45
C ASN A 278 -0.08 4.09 -0.86
N GLY A 279 0.63 4.98 -1.55
CA GLY A 279 0.37 5.43 -2.92
C GLY A 279 1.54 5.10 -3.84
N HIS A 280 2.04 6.11 -4.57
CA HIS A 280 3.26 6.13 -5.38
C HIS A 280 3.24 5.27 -6.65
N ILE A 281 2.74 4.04 -6.57
CA ILE A 281 2.79 3.11 -7.69
C ILE A 281 1.57 3.19 -8.61
N HIS A 282 0.56 3.99 -8.23
CA HIS A 282 -0.69 4.24 -8.97
C HIS A 282 -1.47 2.97 -9.34
N GLN A 283 -1.29 1.90 -8.58
CA GLN A 283 -1.94 0.60 -8.77
C GLN A 283 -2.37 0.03 -7.43
N THR A 284 -3.46 -0.73 -7.43
CA THR A 284 -3.82 -1.53 -6.26
C THR A 284 -2.92 -2.75 -6.21
N LEU A 285 -2.08 -2.83 -5.18
CA LEU A 285 -1.40 -4.05 -4.76
C LEU A 285 -1.76 -4.34 -3.32
N GLN A 286 -2.00 -5.61 -3.03
CA GLN A 286 -2.25 -6.07 -1.68
C GLN A 286 -1.32 -7.24 -1.35
N LYS A 287 -0.75 -7.19 -0.16
CA LYS A 287 0.09 -8.25 0.41
C LYS A 287 -0.31 -8.45 1.86
N VAL A 288 -0.37 -9.70 2.30
CA VAL A 288 -0.55 -10.04 3.72
C VAL A 288 0.66 -10.86 4.17
N GLU A 289 1.27 -10.47 5.26
CA GLU A 289 2.43 -11.14 5.85
C GLU A 289 2.27 -11.22 7.38
N GLY A 290 1.85 -12.38 7.87
CA GLY A 290 1.50 -12.56 9.28
C GLY A 290 0.32 -11.67 9.68
N ASN A 291 0.55 -10.80 10.64
CA ASN A 291 -0.41 -9.81 11.15
C ASN A 291 -0.38 -8.46 10.42
N VAL A 292 0.39 -8.36 9.34
CA VAL A 292 0.55 -7.12 8.56
C VAL A 292 -0.20 -7.23 7.24
N THR A 293 -1.10 -6.29 6.99
CA THR A 293 -1.76 -6.08 5.70
C THR A 293 -1.16 -4.85 5.02
N PHE A 294 -0.63 -5.02 3.83
CA PHE A 294 -0.14 -3.93 2.98
C PHE A 294 -1.13 -3.68 1.86
N HIS A 295 -1.39 -2.42 1.58
CA HIS A 295 -2.26 -2.00 0.50
C HIS A 295 -1.74 -0.71 -0.15
N THR A 296 -1.77 -0.66 -1.49
CA THR A 296 -1.47 0.55 -2.26
C THR A 296 -2.73 1.04 -2.97
N ALA A 297 -2.98 2.33 -2.90
CA ALA A 297 -4.10 2.96 -3.56
C ALA A 297 -3.83 3.20 -5.05
N ARG A 298 -4.91 3.23 -5.84
CA ARG A 298 -4.88 3.80 -7.19
C ARG A 298 -4.68 5.31 -7.11
N SER A 299 -4.06 5.87 -8.15
CA SER A 299 -4.00 7.31 -8.34
C SER A 299 -5.38 7.88 -8.68
N THR A 300 -5.62 9.13 -8.34
CA THR A 300 -6.75 9.90 -8.86
C THR A 300 -6.41 10.63 -10.16
N ALA A 301 -5.14 10.66 -10.54
CA ALA A 301 -4.64 11.38 -11.73
C ALA A 301 -4.41 10.47 -12.93
N PHE A 302 -3.53 9.49 -12.83
CA PHE A 302 -3.18 8.59 -13.93
C PHE A 302 -2.63 7.25 -13.42
N PRO A 303 -2.79 6.15 -14.18
CA PRO A 303 -2.16 4.88 -13.84
C PRO A 303 -0.69 4.85 -14.29
N GLN A 304 0.10 3.98 -13.65
CA GLN A 304 1.44 3.59 -14.09
C GLN A 304 1.44 2.18 -14.69
N SER A 305 2.48 1.84 -15.45
CA SER A 305 2.66 0.50 -16.01
C SER A 305 2.96 -0.52 -14.91
N GLU A 306 2.67 -1.80 -15.19
CA GLU A 306 3.06 -2.89 -14.31
C GLU A 306 4.60 -2.96 -14.18
N PRO A 307 5.12 -3.40 -13.01
CA PRO A 307 6.55 -3.54 -12.79
C PRO A 307 7.26 -4.33 -13.90
N GLY A 308 8.30 -3.75 -14.47
CA GLY A 308 9.07 -4.36 -15.55
C GLY A 308 8.40 -4.34 -16.93
N LYS A 309 7.17 -3.81 -17.07
CA LYS A 309 6.49 -3.65 -18.36
C LYS A 309 6.45 -2.15 -18.72
N GLY A 310 7.29 -1.75 -19.67
CA GLY A 310 7.39 -0.35 -20.12
C GLY A 310 8.38 0.48 -19.29
N THR A 311 8.05 1.75 -19.08
CA THR A 311 8.86 2.73 -18.32
C THR A 311 8.09 3.21 -17.08
N PRO A 312 8.78 3.60 -15.99
CA PRO A 312 8.12 4.23 -14.85
C PRO A 312 7.44 5.53 -15.25
N GLY A 313 6.40 5.91 -14.52
CA GLY A 313 5.62 7.13 -14.75
C GLY A 313 4.32 6.88 -15.52
N PRO A 314 3.65 7.96 -16.00
CA PRO A 314 2.32 7.87 -16.60
C PRO A 314 2.23 6.86 -17.74
N MET A 315 1.23 6.00 -17.72
CA MET A 315 0.99 4.98 -18.74
C MET A 315 0.65 5.64 -20.08
N ARG A 316 1.55 5.52 -21.05
CA ARG A 316 1.38 6.12 -22.38
C ARG A 316 0.47 5.28 -23.27
N GLY A 317 -0.27 5.93 -24.16
CA GLY A 317 -1.13 5.26 -25.14
C GLY A 317 -2.37 4.58 -24.52
N LEU A 318 -2.74 4.97 -23.31
CA LEU A 318 -3.99 4.50 -22.69
C LEU A 318 -5.18 5.12 -23.41
N ALA A 319 -6.12 4.30 -23.84
CA ALA A 319 -7.37 4.78 -24.42
C ALA A 319 -8.18 5.56 -23.38
N ALA A 320 -8.71 6.73 -23.77
CA ALA A 320 -9.35 7.68 -22.85
C ALA A 320 -10.53 7.07 -22.07
N GLU A 321 -11.30 6.17 -22.70
CA GLU A 321 -12.41 5.45 -22.09
C GLU A 321 -11.98 4.47 -20.98
N LYS A 322 -10.70 4.03 -20.98
CA LYS A 322 -10.15 3.15 -19.94
C LYS A 322 -9.59 3.91 -18.74
N LEU A 323 -9.34 5.21 -18.89
CA LEU A 323 -8.68 5.99 -17.85
C LEU A 323 -9.43 5.87 -16.51
N LYS A 324 -10.74 6.12 -16.51
CA LYS A 324 -11.55 6.16 -15.28
C LYS A 324 -11.63 4.82 -14.55
N SER A 325 -11.61 3.71 -15.27
CA SER A 325 -11.59 2.35 -14.69
C SER A 325 -10.24 1.99 -14.04
N MET A 326 -9.20 2.80 -14.27
CA MET A 326 -7.87 2.63 -13.67
C MET A 326 -7.60 3.64 -12.55
N LEU A 327 -8.43 4.66 -12.39
CA LEU A 327 -8.38 5.62 -11.29
C LEU A 327 -9.36 5.22 -10.19
N GLY A 328 -9.13 5.67 -8.94
CA GLY A 328 -10.05 5.24 -7.89
C GLY A 328 -9.77 5.83 -6.52
N LEU A 329 -10.50 5.27 -5.57
CA LEU A 329 -10.40 5.51 -4.14
C LEU A 329 -10.49 4.19 -3.39
N THR A 330 -10.05 4.19 -2.15
CA THR A 330 -10.12 3.06 -1.24
C THR A 330 -10.98 3.44 -0.04
N GLU A 331 -11.99 2.64 0.26
CA GLU A 331 -12.77 2.72 1.50
C GLU A 331 -12.20 1.73 2.51
N VAL A 332 -11.99 2.19 3.73
CA VAL A 332 -11.46 1.36 4.81
C VAL A 332 -12.42 1.40 5.99
N SER A 333 -12.86 0.23 6.42
CA SER A 333 -13.80 0.07 7.52
C SER A 333 -13.15 -0.64 8.71
N TYR A 334 -13.37 -0.12 9.89
CA TYR A 334 -12.97 -0.74 11.15
C TYR A 334 -14.18 -1.22 11.93
N VAL A 335 -14.10 -2.46 12.40
CA VAL A 335 -15.07 -3.04 13.34
C VAL A 335 -14.33 -3.38 14.61
N GLU A 336 -14.78 -2.80 15.72
CA GLU A 336 -14.18 -3.03 17.02
C GLU A 336 -14.16 -4.52 17.39
N ASN A 337 -13.04 -4.98 17.96
CA ASN A 337 -12.80 -6.37 18.36
C ASN A 337 -12.71 -7.40 17.21
N GLN A 338 -12.68 -6.98 15.94
CA GLN A 338 -12.44 -7.89 14.81
C GLN A 338 -10.98 -7.92 14.31
N GLY A 339 -10.11 -7.11 14.92
CA GLY A 339 -8.64 -7.13 14.71
C GLY A 339 -8.16 -6.53 13.39
N SER A 340 -8.77 -6.83 12.25
CA SER A 340 -8.34 -6.35 10.93
C SER A 340 -9.30 -5.33 10.35
N LEU A 341 -8.76 -4.40 9.52
CA LEU A 341 -9.58 -3.47 8.75
C LEU A 341 -10.02 -4.11 7.43
N ALA A 342 -11.26 -3.85 7.04
CA ALA A 342 -11.75 -4.21 5.71
C ALA A 342 -11.39 -3.10 4.72
N ILE A 343 -10.78 -3.46 3.59
CA ILE A 343 -10.30 -2.54 2.56
C ILE A 343 -11.06 -2.84 1.26
N VAL A 344 -11.71 -1.84 0.69
CA VAL A 344 -12.51 -1.95 -0.54
C VAL A 344 -12.08 -0.88 -1.53
N ASP A 345 -11.58 -1.31 -2.69
CA ASP A 345 -11.25 -0.40 -3.78
C ASP A 345 -12.43 -0.18 -4.71
N SER A 346 -12.60 1.04 -5.16
CA SER A 346 -13.57 1.40 -6.18
C SER A 346 -12.95 2.32 -7.23
N THR A 347 -13.48 2.25 -8.44
CA THR A 347 -13.07 3.09 -9.57
C THR A 347 -13.99 4.31 -9.69
N ILE A 348 -13.59 5.26 -10.54
CA ILE A 348 -14.38 6.49 -10.80
C ILE A 348 -15.22 6.43 -12.07
N ASP A 349 -15.25 5.29 -12.76
CA ASP A 349 -16.12 5.04 -13.91
C ASP A 349 -17.57 4.77 -13.51
#